data_2acbdc145f7eb1b30433eb37cc4fb26a
#
_entry.id   2acbdc145f7eb1b30433eb37cc4fb26a
#
_cell.length_a   1.000
_cell.length_b   1.000
_cell.length_c   1.000
_cell.angle_alpha   90.00
_cell.angle_beta   90.00
_cell.angle_gamma   90.00
#
_symmetry.space_group_name_H-M   'P 1'
#
loop_
_entity.id
_entity.type
_entity.pdbx_description
1 polymer ?
#
loop_
_entity_poly.entity_id
_entity_poly.type
_entity_poly.pdbx_seq_one_letter_code
_entity_poly.pdbx_strand_id
1 'polypeptide(L)'
;MSTPKRLHIGMSLAPTWLSGDAWRRPGSNIEGIFGSDFAVDIARRSEAAHLDFVFRPDVSSLPLDVLETGSGFARLDPTVLLAAVARETSRIGLVSTVSTTFYPPYVVARQLQSLHWISDGRAGWNIVTALQGHENFGLDAMPDAEQRYARAAEFTRLVHDLGDSFPREALLVDRESGRYADVSRVRPVDHDGEFLKVKGPLTLPAFGEARIPLVQAGASESGRDFAASVADLVFAPTPDKEAALELRRDLSRRAERHGRSPRDVRLLPGVSLYLAESREEAREIFMQTHARRDRARKFATIRQMLGLDLSDWPLDRPISAADLPPPVANPGSRTHTDLLRRLIERETLRLDQLLLRPEVVSAAHWQVIGTVDDAVEQIVDWAGAGAMDGFIAAPGGSVGSLRLFLEQVVPRLVEKGLFRERYSATTFAGHLAEE
;
A
#
# COMPACT_ATOMS: atom_id res chain seq x y z
N MET A 1 -33.59 -0.26 2.27
CA MET A 1 -32.26 -0.86 2.29
C MET A 1 -31.33 0.18 1.71
N SER A 2 -30.27 0.62 2.41
CA SER A 2 -29.28 1.53 1.85
C SER A 2 -28.57 0.84 0.69
N THR A 3 -28.37 1.52 -0.42
CA THR A 3 -27.56 1.02 -1.55
C THR A 3 -26.20 0.57 -0.99
N PRO A 4 -25.71 -0.63 -1.34
CA PRO A 4 -24.41 -1.07 -0.88
C PRO A 4 -23.35 -0.07 -1.34
N LYS A 5 -22.48 0.35 -0.44
CA LYS A 5 -21.39 1.28 -0.73
C LYS A 5 -20.42 0.61 -1.71
N ARG A 6 -20.07 1.28 -2.78
CA ARG A 6 -19.06 0.80 -3.74
C ARG A 6 -17.69 0.67 -3.07
N LEU A 7 -16.98 -0.38 -3.42
CA LEU A 7 -15.61 -0.63 -2.97
C LEU A 7 -14.61 0.11 -3.85
N HIS A 8 -13.50 0.54 -3.26
CA HIS A 8 -12.32 0.99 -4.00
C HIS A 8 -11.31 -0.15 -4.08
N ILE A 9 -10.92 -0.55 -5.27
CA ILE A 9 -10.04 -1.70 -5.47
C ILE A 9 -8.74 -1.25 -6.14
N GLY A 10 -7.63 -1.45 -5.41
CA GLY A 10 -6.28 -1.27 -5.92
C GLY A 10 -5.61 -2.61 -6.24
N MET A 11 -4.60 -2.57 -7.11
CA MET A 11 -3.76 -3.72 -7.45
C MET A 11 -2.31 -3.45 -7.08
N SER A 12 -1.70 -4.34 -6.29
CA SER A 12 -0.28 -4.27 -5.98
C SER A 12 0.58 -4.67 -7.18
N LEU A 13 1.53 -3.82 -7.56
CA LEU A 13 2.60 -4.13 -8.52
C LEU A 13 3.79 -4.89 -7.88
N ALA A 14 3.63 -5.33 -6.63
CA ALA A 14 4.53 -6.27 -5.96
C ALA A 14 3.75 -7.56 -5.63
N PRO A 15 3.47 -8.39 -6.62
CA PRO A 15 2.61 -9.55 -6.46
C PRO A 15 3.27 -10.61 -5.59
N THR A 16 2.47 -11.28 -4.77
CA THR A 16 2.96 -12.30 -3.84
C THR A 16 3.31 -13.62 -4.52
N TRP A 17 2.99 -13.82 -5.81
CA TRP A 17 3.51 -14.97 -6.55
C TRP A 17 5.03 -14.91 -6.83
N LEU A 18 5.68 -13.78 -6.53
CA LEU A 18 7.14 -13.66 -6.52
C LEU A 18 7.73 -13.81 -5.11
N SER A 19 6.89 -13.99 -4.09
CA SER A 19 7.32 -14.14 -2.69
C SER A 19 7.57 -15.60 -2.33
N GLY A 20 8.37 -15.82 -1.29
CA GLY A 20 8.73 -17.17 -0.85
C GLY A 20 9.34 -17.99 -2.00
N ASP A 21 8.86 -19.21 -2.19
CA ASP A 21 9.30 -20.10 -3.29
C ASP A 21 8.49 -19.94 -4.59
N ALA A 22 7.48 -19.05 -4.59
CA ALA A 22 6.56 -18.91 -5.73
C ALA A 22 7.26 -18.40 -7.00
N TRP A 23 8.30 -17.55 -6.86
CA TRP A 23 9.08 -17.05 -8.00
C TRP A 23 9.74 -18.15 -8.85
N ARG A 24 9.96 -19.33 -8.26
CA ARG A 24 10.58 -20.49 -8.92
C ARG A 24 9.63 -21.24 -9.86
N ARG A 25 8.33 -20.93 -9.81
CA ARG A 25 7.34 -21.58 -10.68
C ARG A 25 7.54 -21.15 -12.12
N PRO A 26 7.39 -22.08 -13.08
CA PRO A 26 7.31 -21.73 -14.48
C PRO A 26 6.21 -20.68 -14.70
N GLY A 27 6.51 -19.66 -15.49
CA GLY A 27 5.56 -18.59 -15.78
C GLY A 27 5.44 -17.50 -14.70
N SER A 28 6.31 -17.49 -13.67
CA SER A 28 6.37 -16.40 -12.69
C SER A 28 6.82 -15.06 -13.30
N ASN A 29 7.51 -15.09 -14.44
CA ASN A 29 8.11 -13.96 -15.12
C ASN A 29 9.12 -13.17 -14.25
N ILE A 30 9.78 -13.85 -13.32
CA ILE A 30 10.77 -13.22 -12.42
C ILE A 30 11.90 -12.53 -13.18
N GLU A 31 12.29 -13.04 -14.33
CA GLU A 31 13.35 -12.50 -15.19
C GLU A 31 13.01 -11.09 -15.72
N GLY A 32 11.72 -10.78 -15.84
CA GLY A 32 11.21 -9.50 -16.36
C GLY A 32 11.03 -8.39 -15.32
N ILE A 33 11.33 -8.63 -14.03
CA ILE A 33 10.97 -7.67 -12.94
C ILE A 33 11.72 -6.34 -12.98
N PHE A 34 12.84 -6.28 -13.68
CA PHE A 34 13.62 -5.05 -13.91
C PHE A 34 13.26 -4.34 -15.22
N GLY A 35 12.29 -4.90 -15.99
CA GLY A 35 11.67 -4.23 -17.12
C GLY A 35 10.32 -3.58 -16.73
N SER A 36 9.84 -2.65 -17.58
CA SER A 36 8.51 -2.06 -17.39
C SER A 36 7.37 -3.00 -17.76
N ASP A 37 7.59 -3.92 -18.71
CA ASP A 37 6.54 -4.77 -19.29
C ASP A 37 5.80 -5.61 -18.27
N PHE A 38 6.51 -6.09 -17.23
CA PHE A 38 5.90 -6.83 -16.13
C PHE A 38 4.83 -6.01 -15.39
N ALA A 39 5.14 -4.76 -15.06
CA ALA A 39 4.20 -3.87 -14.37
C ALA A 39 3.11 -3.35 -15.31
N VAL A 40 3.46 -3.10 -16.57
CA VAL A 40 2.53 -2.67 -17.62
C VAL A 40 1.46 -3.74 -17.88
N ASP A 41 1.83 -5.02 -17.98
CA ASP A 41 0.85 -6.11 -18.15
C ASP A 41 -0.15 -6.16 -17.01
N ILE A 42 0.31 -6.10 -15.75
CA ILE A 42 -0.57 -6.09 -14.58
C ILE A 42 -1.48 -4.85 -14.61
N ALA A 43 -0.93 -3.68 -14.92
CA ALA A 43 -1.69 -2.43 -14.93
C ALA A 43 -2.77 -2.41 -16.05
N ARG A 44 -2.45 -2.88 -17.24
CA ARG A 44 -3.41 -2.98 -18.36
C ARG A 44 -4.55 -3.95 -18.05
N ARG A 45 -4.26 -5.11 -17.46
CA ARG A 45 -5.27 -6.06 -17.03
C ARG A 45 -6.14 -5.49 -15.91
N SER A 46 -5.55 -4.78 -14.96
CA SER A 46 -6.27 -4.11 -13.89
C SER A 46 -7.15 -2.97 -14.41
N GLU A 47 -6.68 -2.21 -15.41
CA GLU A 47 -7.45 -1.18 -16.09
C GLU A 47 -8.63 -1.78 -16.87
N ALA A 48 -8.43 -2.89 -17.57
CA ALA A 48 -9.49 -3.61 -18.28
C ALA A 48 -10.59 -4.12 -17.33
N ALA A 49 -10.23 -4.44 -16.08
CA ALA A 49 -11.18 -4.80 -15.04
C ALA A 49 -11.71 -3.57 -14.25
N HIS A 50 -11.42 -2.36 -14.68
CA HIS A 50 -11.87 -1.07 -14.14
C HIS A 50 -11.43 -0.80 -12.69
N LEU A 51 -10.29 -1.33 -12.23
CA LEU A 51 -9.76 -1.08 -10.90
C LEU A 51 -9.41 0.42 -10.72
N ASP A 52 -9.49 0.91 -9.46
CA ASP A 52 -9.26 2.32 -9.15
C ASP A 52 -7.81 2.74 -9.41
N PHE A 53 -6.85 1.89 -9.01
CA PHE A 53 -5.43 2.22 -9.10
C PHE A 53 -4.53 0.99 -9.09
N VAL A 54 -3.30 1.17 -9.58
CA VAL A 54 -2.17 0.30 -9.28
C VAL A 54 -1.29 0.95 -8.23
N PHE A 55 -0.72 0.13 -7.35
CA PHE A 55 0.08 0.54 -6.21
C PHE A 55 1.48 -0.08 -6.28
N ARG A 56 2.51 0.76 -6.24
CA ARG A 56 3.90 0.30 -6.21
C ARG A 56 4.51 0.55 -4.83
N PRO A 57 4.59 -0.47 -3.94
CA PRO A 57 5.29 -0.35 -2.67
C PRO A 57 6.81 -0.26 -2.88
N ASP A 58 7.50 0.37 -1.93
CA ASP A 58 8.94 0.54 -1.96
C ASP A 58 9.56 0.54 -0.56
N VAL A 59 10.85 0.20 -0.51
CA VAL A 59 11.71 0.36 0.67
C VAL A 59 13.09 0.83 0.22
N SER A 60 13.75 1.64 1.05
CA SER A 60 15.07 2.22 0.75
C SER A 60 16.25 1.39 1.26
N SER A 61 16.05 0.07 1.46
CA SER A 61 17.09 -0.85 1.90
C SER A 61 16.93 -2.22 1.22
N LEU A 62 18.04 -2.92 1.04
CA LEU A 62 18.07 -4.26 0.44
C LEU A 62 18.76 -5.24 1.39
N PRO A 63 18.00 -6.00 2.20
CA PRO A 63 18.57 -7.06 3.03
C PRO A 63 19.15 -8.18 2.17
N LEU A 64 20.44 -8.46 2.30
CA LEU A 64 21.15 -9.43 1.46
C LEU A 64 20.72 -10.88 1.72
N ASP A 65 20.36 -11.21 2.95
CA ASP A 65 19.80 -12.50 3.34
C ASP A 65 18.45 -12.78 2.64
N VAL A 66 17.66 -11.74 2.36
CA VAL A 66 16.44 -11.87 1.55
C VAL A 66 16.78 -12.10 0.10
N LEU A 67 17.79 -11.39 -0.42
CA LEU A 67 18.16 -11.43 -1.82
C LEU A 67 18.74 -12.78 -2.22
N GLU A 68 19.40 -13.50 -1.29
CA GLU A 68 19.97 -14.81 -1.55
C GLU A 68 18.92 -15.84 -2.01
N THR A 69 17.70 -15.76 -1.47
CA THR A 69 16.65 -16.76 -1.71
C THR A 69 15.44 -16.24 -2.47
N GLY A 70 15.37 -14.94 -2.76
CA GLY A 70 14.27 -14.32 -3.49
C GLY A 70 14.54 -12.88 -3.85
N SER A 71 13.74 -12.31 -4.73
CA SER A 71 13.94 -10.93 -5.21
C SER A 71 13.78 -9.85 -4.13
N GLY A 72 13.15 -10.16 -3.00
CA GLY A 72 12.89 -9.18 -1.95
C GLY A 72 12.22 -7.90 -2.51
N PHE A 73 12.81 -6.75 -2.18
CA PHE A 73 12.44 -5.44 -2.73
C PHE A 73 13.42 -4.92 -3.80
N ALA A 74 14.26 -5.79 -4.37
CA ALA A 74 15.07 -5.42 -5.54
C ALA A 74 14.14 -5.14 -6.74
N ARG A 75 13.87 -3.86 -7.02
CA ARG A 75 12.88 -3.39 -7.99
C ARG A 75 13.29 -2.03 -8.56
N LEU A 76 12.61 -1.62 -9.64
CA LEU A 76 12.70 -0.26 -10.16
C LEU A 76 12.07 0.74 -9.19
N ASP A 77 12.59 1.99 -9.22
CA ASP A 77 12.00 3.12 -8.51
C ASP A 77 10.50 3.28 -8.86
N PRO A 78 9.62 3.47 -7.86
CA PRO A 78 8.18 3.55 -8.10
C PRO A 78 7.76 4.63 -9.08
N THR A 79 8.29 5.85 -8.95
CA THR A 79 7.85 6.98 -9.77
C THR A 79 8.34 6.85 -11.22
N VAL A 80 9.55 6.35 -11.41
CA VAL A 80 10.12 6.08 -12.74
C VAL A 80 9.36 4.96 -13.43
N LEU A 81 9.07 3.85 -12.73
CA LEU A 81 8.27 2.75 -13.27
C LEU A 81 6.86 3.19 -13.63
N LEU A 82 6.19 3.95 -12.76
CA LEU A 82 4.83 4.41 -13.00
C LEU A 82 4.75 5.45 -14.12
N ALA A 83 5.80 6.19 -14.43
CA ALA A 83 5.85 7.03 -15.62
C ALA A 83 5.81 6.20 -16.92
N ALA A 84 6.45 5.02 -16.95
CA ALA A 84 6.32 4.08 -18.06
C ALA A 84 4.90 3.49 -18.13
N VAL A 85 4.33 3.06 -17.00
CA VAL A 85 2.95 2.55 -16.92
C VAL A 85 1.93 3.60 -17.36
N ALA A 86 2.16 4.88 -17.04
CA ALA A 86 1.28 5.99 -17.43
C ALA A 86 1.07 6.09 -18.93
N ARG A 87 2.10 5.79 -19.74
CA ARG A 87 2.05 5.83 -21.20
C ARG A 87 1.29 4.67 -21.82
N GLU A 88 1.13 3.59 -21.08
CA GLU A 88 0.55 2.33 -21.52
C GLU A 88 -0.88 2.10 -20.98
N THR A 89 -1.38 3.06 -20.18
CA THR A 89 -2.71 3.07 -19.55
C THR A 89 -3.36 4.44 -19.72
N SER A 90 -4.68 4.53 -19.54
CA SER A 90 -5.44 5.76 -19.81
C SER A 90 -6.42 6.17 -18.70
N ARG A 91 -6.71 5.28 -17.75
CA ARG A 91 -7.73 5.48 -16.71
C ARG A 91 -7.25 5.17 -15.30
N ILE A 92 -6.56 4.05 -15.15
CA ILE A 92 -6.17 3.55 -13.83
C ILE A 92 -5.24 4.52 -13.09
N GLY A 93 -5.50 4.74 -11.79
CA GLY A 93 -4.67 5.55 -10.92
C GLY A 93 -3.28 4.93 -10.69
N LEU A 94 -2.29 5.74 -10.42
CA LEU A 94 -0.86 5.38 -10.34
C LEU A 94 -0.28 5.82 -8.99
N VAL A 95 -0.31 4.94 -8.00
CA VAL A 95 0.12 5.26 -6.63
C VAL A 95 1.59 4.93 -6.45
N SER A 96 2.41 5.98 -6.33
CA SER A 96 3.85 5.90 -6.09
C SER A 96 4.17 5.97 -4.60
N THR A 97 5.02 5.09 -4.11
CA THR A 97 5.55 5.14 -2.74
C THR A 97 6.78 6.05 -2.68
N VAL A 98 6.73 7.08 -1.84
CA VAL A 98 7.87 7.97 -1.59
C VAL A 98 7.97 8.29 -0.11
N SER A 99 9.20 8.18 0.43
CA SER A 99 9.48 8.42 1.85
C SER A 99 9.59 9.92 2.16
N THR A 100 8.93 10.36 3.23
CA THR A 100 9.09 11.71 3.80
C THR A 100 10.34 11.82 4.67
N THR A 101 10.94 10.71 5.08
CA THR A 101 12.10 10.70 5.97
C THR A 101 13.39 11.09 5.23
N PHE A 102 13.55 10.62 3.99
CA PHE A 102 14.84 10.69 3.30
C PHE A 102 14.88 11.70 2.14
N TYR A 103 13.76 11.91 1.44
CA TYR A 103 13.74 12.72 0.24
C TYR A 103 13.57 14.20 0.53
N PRO A 104 14.11 15.10 -0.32
CA PRO A 104 13.79 16.53 -0.30
C PRO A 104 12.36 16.79 -0.79
N PRO A 105 11.52 17.58 -0.09
CA PRO A 105 10.12 17.80 -0.46
C PRO A 105 9.95 18.45 -1.84
N TYR A 106 10.84 19.33 -2.24
CA TYR A 106 10.83 19.95 -3.57
C TYR A 106 10.98 18.93 -4.69
N VAL A 107 11.87 17.95 -4.51
CA VAL A 107 12.06 16.84 -5.48
C VAL A 107 10.82 15.98 -5.57
N VAL A 108 10.23 15.61 -4.42
CA VAL A 108 9.02 14.81 -4.36
C VAL A 108 7.83 15.54 -5.00
N ALA A 109 7.60 16.80 -4.67
CA ALA A 109 6.55 17.62 -5.29
C ALA A 109 6.70 17.64 -6.82
N ARG A 110 7.94 17.85 -7.31
CA ARG A 110 8.23 17.91 -8.74
C ARG A 110 8.01 16.55 -9.43
N GLN A 111 8.42 15.44 -8.80
CA GLN A 111 8.25 14.10 -9.35
C GLN A 111 6.77 13.71 -9.42
N LEU A 112 6.03 13.93 -8.34
CA LEU A 112 4.60 13.63 -8.28
C LEU A 112 3.79 14.48 -9.27
N GLN A 113 4.08 15.79 -9.34
CA GLN A 113 3.42 16.68 -10.30
C GLN A 113 3.78 16.32 -11.75
N SER A 114 5.02 15.87 -12.02
CA SER A 114 5.41 15.40 -13.35
C SER A 114 4.65 14.13 -13.71
N LEU A 115 4.55 13.16 -12.80
CA LEU A 115 3.76 11.94 -13.01
C LEU A 115 2.28 12.30 -13.23
N HIS A 116 1.76 13.29 -12.51
CA HIS A 116 0.37 13.75 -12.63
C HIS A 116 0.09 14.32 -14.02
N TRP A 117 1.03 15.10 -14.59
CA TRP A 117 0.96 15.60 -15.96
C TRP A 117 1.08 14.50 -17.02
N ILE A 118 2.07 13.60 -16.89
CA ILE A 118 2.31 12.50 -17.83
C ILE A 118 1.10 11.55 -17.88
N SER A 119 0.39 11.41 -16.77
CA SER A 119 -0.74 10.49 -16.61
C SER A 119 -2.12 11.14 -16.75
N ASP A 120 -2.21 12.42 -17.14
CA ASP A 120 -3.48 13.13 -17.24
C ASP A 120 -4.32 13.10 -15.96
N GLY A 121 -3.69 13.42 -14.82
CA GLY A 121 -4.36 13.55 -13.52
C GLY A 121 -4.54 12.25 -12.74
N ARG A 122 -3.75 11.21 -13.05
CA ARG A 122 -3.90 9.88 -12.42
C ARG A 122 -2.87 9.53 -11.33
N ALA A 123 -1.93 10.43 -11.01
CA ALA A 123 -0.96 10.18 -9.95
C ALA A 123 -1.63 10.12 -8.57
N GLY A 124 -1.07 9.26 -7.70
CA GLY A 124 -1.33 9.17 -6.28
C GLY A 124 -0.01 9.02 -5.52
N TRP A 125 0.01 9.40 -4.26
CA TRP A 125 1.19 9.32 -3.42
C TRP A 125 0.95 8.47 -2.18
N ASN A 126 1.66 7.34 -2.06
CA ASN A 126 1.74 6.58 -0.82
C ASN A 126 2.87 7.14 0.04
N ILE A 127 2.49 7.78 1.13
CA ILE A 127 3.39 8.41 2.09
C ILE A 127 3.94 7.36 3.04
N VAL A 128 5.26 7.22 3.12
CA VAL A 128 5.91 6.35 4.11
C VAL A 128 6.92 7.11 4.95
N THR A 129 7.00 6.74 6.23
CA THR A 129 7.96 7.29 7.20
C THR A 129 9.12 6.34 7.44
N ALA A 130 9.57 5.61 6.44
CA ALA A 130 10.61 4.60 6.46
C ALA A 130 10.98 4.03 7.86
N LEU A 131 11.33 2.75 7.93
CA LEU A 131 11.76 2.10 9.17
C LEU A 131 13.25 1.76 9.18
N GLN A 132 13.89 1.83 8.01
CA GLN A 132 15.29 1.43 7.78
C GLN A 132 15.82 2.06 6.48
N GLY A 133 17.12 1.95 6.23
CA GLY A 133 17.76 2.45 5.02
C GLY A 133 18.34 3.87 5.18
N HIS A 134 18.44 4.36 6.40
CA HIS A 134 18.97 5.69 6.72
C HIS A 134 20.43 5.85 6.27
N GLU A 135 21.21 4.79 6.28
CA GLU A 135 22.62 4.77 5.89
C GLU A 135 22.81 5.15 4.40
N ASN A 136 21.81 4.82 3.55
CA ASN A 136 21.83 5.17 2.12
C ASN A 136 21.61 6.68 1.88
N PHE A 137 21.24 7.43 2.92
CA PHE A 137 20.98 8.86 2.87
C PHE A 137 21.91 9.67 3.81
N GLY A 138 22.99 9.04 4.27
CA GLY A 138 24.02 9.69 5.08
C GLY A 138 23.59 10.01 6.52
N LEU A 139 22.62 9.29 7.06
CA LEU A 139 22.18 9.43 8.44
C LEU A 139 22.81 8.32 9.30
N ASP A 140 23.35 8.69 10.46
CA ASP A 140 23.99 7.76 11.40
C ASP A 140 22.97 6.88 12.13
N ALA A 141 21.73 7.36 12.29
CA ALA A 141 20.66 6.63 12.96
C ALA A 141 19.27 7.02 12.37
N MET A 142 18.32 6.09 12.52
CA MET A 142 16.92 6.41 12.22
C MET A 142 16.38 7.40 13.25
N PRO A 143 15.73 8.48 12.82
CA PRO A 143 14.95 9.33 13.73
C PRO A 143 13.86 8.48 14.43
N ASP A 144 13.49 8.86 15.64
CA ASP A 144 12.41 8.17 16.34
C ASP A 144 11.05 8.31 15.62
N ALA A 145 10.06 7.54 16.06
CA ALA A 145 8.76 7.51 15.37
C ALA A 145 8.03 8.85 15.45
N GLU A 146 8.11 9.55 16.57
CA GLU A 146 7.44 10.84 16.78
C GLU A 146 8.01 11.90 15.85
N GLN A 147 9.33 12.03 15.81
CA GLN A 147 10.03 12.93 14.89
C GLN A 147 9.73 12.62 13.43
N ARG A 148 9.70 11.33 13.04
CA ARG A 148 9.37 10.95 11.65
C ARG A 148 7.96 11.38 11.25
N TYR A 149 6.97 11.22 12.13
CA TYR A 149 5.59 11.61 11.83
C TYR A 149 5.37 13.12 11.89
N ALA A 150 6.03 13.85 12.82
CA ALA A 150 6.02 15.31 12.86
C ALA A 150 6.62 15.90 11.57
N ARG A 151 7.79 15.39 11.16
CA ARG A 151 8.39 15.75 9.87
C ARG A 151 7.49 15.40 8.69
N ALA A 152 6.83 14.23 8.69
CA ALA A 152 5.93 13.81 7.62
C ALA A 152 4.73 14.74 7.48
N ALA A 153 4.19 15.24 8.58
CA ALA A 153 3.09 16.21 8.56
C ALA A 153 3.50 17.55 7.93
N GLU A 154 4.67 18.08 8.30
CA GLU A 154 5.23 19.29 7.69
C GLU A 154 5.55 19.06 6.21
N PHE A 155 6.20 17.94 5.90
CA PHE A 155 6.56 17.56 4.53
C PHE A 155 5.35 17.45 3.60
N THR A 156 4.29 16.78 4.05
CA THR A 156 3.08 16.57 3.24
C THR A 156 2.41 17.88 2.90
N ARG A 157 2.26 18.78 3.88
CA ARG A 157 1.74 20.13 3.67
C ARG A 157 2.60 20.88 2.67
N LEU A 158 3.93 20.89 2.86
CA LEU A 158 4.85 21.57 1.98
C LEU A 158 4.83 21.06 0.53
N VAL A 159 4.65 19.75 0.32
CA VAL A 159 4.48 19.17 -1.03
C VAL A 159 3.19 19.68 -1.69
N HIS A 160 2.10 19.83 -0.95
CA HIS A 160 0.86 20.44 -1.44
C HIS A 160 1.06 21.92 -1.78
N ASP A 161 1.65 22.69 -0.85
CA ASP A 161 1.90 24.13 -1.05
C ASP A 161 2.79 24.39 -2.29
N LEU A 162 3.78 23.52 -2.51
CA LEU A 162 4.61 23.54 -3.72
C LEU A 162 3.79 23.22 -4.98
N GLY A 163 2.90 22.24 -4.91
CA GLY A 163 1.99 21.89 -6.01
C GLY A 163 1.09 23.05 -6.42
N ASP A 164 0.63 23.84 -5.46
CA ASP A 164 -0.26 24.99 -5.65
C ASP A 164 0.49 26.30 -5.95
N SER A 165 1.82 26.33 -5.81
CA SER A 165 2.65 27.53 -5.96
C SER A 165 2.68 28.12 -7.37
N PHE A 166 2.35 27.31 -8.38
CA PHE A 166 2.17 27.72 -9.77
C PHE A 166 0.81 27.21 -10.29
N PRO A 167 -0.29 27.96 -10.07
CA PRO A 167 -1.63 27.56 -10.51
C PRO A 167 -1.71 27.40 -12.03
N ARG A 168 -2.54 26.45 -12.49
CA ARG A 168 -2.74 26.18 -13.92
C ARG A 168 -3.15 27.41 -14.71
N GLU A 169 -4.01 28.25 -14.15
CA GLU A 169 -4.56 29.45 -14.77
C GLU A 169 -3.53 30.60 -14.89
N ALA A 170 -2.38 30.49 -14.22
CA ALA A 170 -1.28 31.41 -14.42
C ALA A 170 -0.61 31.20 -15.79
N LEU A 171 -0.77 30.03 -16.41
CA LEU A 171 -0.20 29.72 -17.72
C LEU A 171 -1.11 30.25 -18.82
N LEU A 172 -0.73 31.36 -19.46
CA LEU A 172 -1.52 32.08 -20.46
C LEU A 172 -1.26 31.57 -21.89
N VAL A 173 -0.01 31.36 -22.24
CA VAL A 173 0.46 30.97 -23.60
C VAL A 173 -0.14 31.89 -24.69
N ASP A 174 -0.26 33.19 -24.38
CA ASP A 174 -0.79 34.19 -25.30
C ASP A 174 0.29 34.56 -26.34
N ARG A 175 0.10 34.04 -27.53
CA ARG A 175 1.05 34.23 -28.66
C ARG A 175 1.00 35.63 -29.28
N GLU A 176 -0.13 36.31 -29.17
CA GLU A 176 -0.29 37.66 -29.72
C GLU A 176 0.44 38.70 -28.88
N SER A 177 0.20 38.72 -27.57
CA SER A 177 0.84 39.65 -26.65
C SER A 177 2.26 39.22 -26.23
N GLY A 178 2.67 37.98 -26.55
CA GLY A 178 3.93 37.40 -26.11
C GLY A 178 3.97 37.06 -24.61
N ARG A 179 2.83 37.06 -23.92
CA ARG A 179 2.74 36.71 -22.50
C ARG A 179 2.60 35.21 -22.35
N TYR A 180 3.61 34.57 -21.74
CA TYR A 180 3.62 33.13 -21.47
C TYR A 180 2.83 32.78 -20.21
N ALA A 181 3.03 33.57 -19.15
CA ALA A 181 2.36 33.36 -17.86
C ALA A 181 2.04 34.68 -17.16
N ASP A 182 1.07 34.68 -16.26
CA ASP A 182 0.81 35.70 -15.29
C ASP A 182 1.63 35.43 -14.02
N VAL A 183 2.83 36.04 -13.98
CA VAL A 183 3.79 35.83 -12.88
C VAL A 183 3.28 36.34 -11.53
N SER A 184 2.28 37.24 -11.50
CA SER A 184 1.68 37.70 -10.25
C SER A 184 0.91 36.62 -9.49
N ARG A 185 0.54 35.56 -10.18
CA ARG A 185 -0.17 34.38 -9.62
C ARG A 185 0.81 33.25 -9.23
N VAL A 186 2.05 33.29 -9.68
CA VAL A 186 3.09 32.30 -9.32
C VAL A 186 3.83 32.82 -8.09
N ARG A 187 3.72 32.11 -6.96
CA ARG A 187 4.20 32.59 -5.67
C ARG A 187 5.19 31.62 -5.05
N PRO A 188 6.34 32.11 -4.53
CA PRO A 188 7.19 31.31 -3.66
C PRO A 188 6.40 30.81 -2.44
N VAL A 189 6.72 29.62 -1.96
CA VAL A 189 6.15 29.07 -0.72
C VAL A 189 6.82 29.68 0.51
N ASP A 190 8.12 30.03 0.39
CA ASP A 190 8.96 30.65 1.41
C ASP A 190 8.84 29.96 2.78
N HIS A 191 8.79 28.61 2.75
CA HIS A 191 8.64 27.79 3.95
C HIS A 191 9.93 27.76 4.77
N ASP A 192 9.84 28.10 6.06
CA ASP A 192 10.90 28.02 7.06
C ASP A 192 10.31 27.37 8.32
N GLY A 193 10.24 26.04 8.33
CA GLY A 193 9.61 25.22 9.38
C GLY A 193 10.62 24.58 10.33
N GLU A 194 10.12 23.71 11.19
CA GLU A 194 10.93 22.99 12.19
C GLU A 194 11.91 22.02 11.53
N PHE A 195 11.46 21.28 10.52
CA PHE A 195 12.25 20.22 9.87
C PHE A 195 12.74 20.59 8.47
N LEU A 196 12.07 21.53 7.81
CA LEU A 196 12.22 21.75 6.38
C LEU A 196 12.31 23.24 6.06
N LYS A 197 13.13 23.55 5.03
CA LYS A 197 13.24 24.90 4.50
C LYS A 197 13.25 24.86 2.98
N VAL A 198 12.24 25.48 2.35
CA VAL A 198 12.07 25.48 0.89
C VAL A 198 11.48 26.80 0.42
N LYS A 199 12.11 27.42 -0.57
CA LYS A 199 11.64 28.67 -1.13
C LYS A 199 10.48 28.48 -2.12
N GLY A 200 10.58 27.54 -3.04
CA GLY A 200 9.65 27.48 -4.18
C GLY A 200 9.85 28.64 -5.17
N PRO A 201 8.92 28.88 -6.10
CA PRO A 201 7.82 28.03 -6.47
C PRO A 201 8.26 26.73 -7.16
N LEU A 202 7.33 25.82 -7.43
CA LEU A 202 7.61 24.64 -8.24
C LEU A 202 7.85 25.04 -9.70
N THR A 203 8.67 24.27 -10.44
CA THR A 203 9.06 24.59 -11.82
C THR A 203 8.04 24.20 -12.88
N LEU A 204 6.89 23.66 -12.49
CA LEU A 204 5.80 23.33 -13.39
C LEU A 204 4.45 23.67 -12.77
N PRO A 205 3.44 24.03 -13.60
CA PRO A 205 2.12 24.40 -13.10
C PRO A 205 1.38 23.18 -12.52
N ALA A 206 0.41 23.44 -11.67
CA ALA A 206 -0.58 22.45 -11.27
C ALA A 206 -1.27 21.85 -12.50
N PHE A 207 -1.60 20.55 -12.45
CA PHE A 207 -2.31 19.88 -13.55
C PHE A 207 -3.78 20.36 -13.63
N GLY A 208 -4.40 20.56 -12.47
CA GLY A 208 -5.77 21.03 -12.31
C GLY A 208 -6.03 21.40 -10.88
N GLU A 209 -7.31 21.58 -10.49
CA GLU A 209 -7.69 21.98 -9.14
C GLU A 209 -7.65 20.81 -8.13
N ALA A 210 -7.81 19.57 -8.61
CA ALA A 210 -7.82 18.40 -7.75
C ALA A 210 -6.40 18.06 -7.26
N ARG A 211 -6.26 17.89 -5.94
CA ARG A 211 -5.01 17.43 -5.34
C ARG A 211 -4.72 15.98 -5.72
N ILE A 212 -3.43 15.65 -5.74
CA ILE A 212 -2.96 14.26 -5.84
C ILE A 212 -3.44 13.49 -4.61
N PRO A 213 -4.24 12.40 -4.78
CA PRO A 213 -4.72 11.61 -3.66
C PRO A 213 -3.59 10.99 -2.84
N LEU A 214 -3.77 10.98 -1.52
CA LEU A 214 -2.81 10.50 -0.55
C LEU A 214 -3.20 9.13 -0.02
N VAL A 215 -2.27 8.19 -0.13
CA VAL A 215 -2.34 6.87 0.51
C VAL A 215 -1.34 6.85 1.66
N GLN A 216 -1.67 6.21 2.77
CA GLN A 216 -0.76 6.05 3.89
C GLN A 216 -0.79 4.60 4.38
N ALA A 217 0.38 4.01 4.61
CA ALA A 217 0.54 2.65 5.08
C ALA A 217 1.10 2.64 6.51
N GLY A 218 0.27 2.93 7.51
CA GLY A 218 0.71 2.91 8.90
C GLY A 218 -0.44 2.59 9.85
N ALA A 219 -0.20 1.63 10.75
CA ALA A 219 -1.20 1.21 11.72
C ALA A 219 -0.69 1.30 13.18
N SER A 220 0.48 1.94 13.41
CA SER A 220 0.92 2.35 14.75
C SER A 220 0.08 3.53 15.25
N GLU A 221 0.14 3.83 16.55
CA GLU A 221 -0.60 4.95 17.16
C GLU A 221 -0.37 6.27 16.42
N SER A 222 0.89 6.67 16.24
CA SER A 222 1.26 7.89 15.49
C SER A 222 0.91 7.77 14.00
N GLY A 223 1.01 6.55 13.42
CA GLY A 223 0.67 6.31 12.02
C GLY A 223 -0.83 6.45 11.74
N ARG A 224 -1.68 5.95 12.64
CA ARG A 224 -3.15 6.10 12.54
C ARG A 224 -3.56 7.56 12.68
N ASP A 225 -2.93 8.30 13.59
CA ASP A 225 -3.22 9.71 13.79
C ASP A 225 -2.82 10.55 12.58
N PHE A 226 -1.62 10.35 12.07
CA PHE A 226 -1.14 10.98 10.84
C PHE A 226 -2.03 10.62 9.64
N ALA A 227 -2.36 9.33 9.45
CA ALA A 227 -3.24 8.90 8.37
C ALA A 227 -4.61 9.60 8.44
N ALA A 228 -5.22 9.64 9.64
CA ALA A 228 -6.51 10.29 9.84
C ALA A 228 -6.46 11.81 9.55
N SER A 229 -5.30 12.46 9.72
CA SER A 229 -5.15 13.89 9.47
C SER A 229 -5.00 14.25 7.98
N VAL A 230 -4.39 13.37 7.15
CA VAL A 230 -4.03 13.74 5.77
C VAL A 230 -4.50 12.76 4.68
N ALA A 231 -4.63 11.45 4.99
CA ALA A 231 -4.83 10.44 3.95
C ALA A 231 -6.26 10.39 3.42
N ASP A 232 -6.39 10.08 2.12
CA ASP A 232 -7.65 9.73 1.47
C ASP A 232 -7.90 8.21 1.56
N LEU A 233 -6.81 7.42 1.49
CA LEU A 233 -6.82 5.98 1.60
C LEU A 233 -5.81 5.50 2.64
N VAL A 234 -6.19 4.51 3.44
CA VAL A 234 -5.30 3.86 4.41
C VAL A 234 -5.12 2.40 4.03
N PHE A 235 -3.91 2.06 3.60
CA PHE A 235 -3.48 0.68 3.38
C PHE A 235 -2.99 0.09 4.70
N ALA A 236 -3.60 -0.97 5.19
CA ALA A 236 -3.28 -1.47 6.52
C ALA A 236 -3.18 -3.01 6.59
N PRO A 237 -2.29 -3.52 7.47
CA PRO A 237 -2.28 -4.92 7.84
C PRO A 237 -3.48 -5.21 8.75
N THR A 238 -4.41 -6.02 8.26
CA THR A 238 -5.61 -6.47 8.98
C THR A 238 -5.79 -7.95 8.68
N PRO A 239 -5.24 -8.85 9.52
CA PRO A 239 -5.25 -10.28 9.26
C PRO A 239 -6.65 -10.89 9.31
N ASP A 240 -7.56 -10.27 10.03
CA ASP A 240 -8.94 -10.69 10.23
C ASP A 240 -9.92 -9.51 10.21
N LYS A 241 -11.20 -9.82 10.08
CA LYS A 241 -12.30 -8.83 10.01
C LYS A 241 -12.43 -8.01 11.29
N GLU A 242 -12.12 -8.58 12.44
CA GLU A 242 -12.21 -7.88 13.73
C GLU A 242 -11.13 -6.80 13.84
N ALA A 243 -9.88 -7.10 13.43
CA ALA A 243 -8.80 -6.14 13.38
C ALA A 243 -9.14 -4.98 12.41
N ALA A 244 -9.78 -5.28 11.28
CA ALA A 244 -10.23 -4.28 10.33
C ALA A 244 -11.33 -3.36 10.91
N LEU A 245 -12.33 -3.93 11.58
CA LEU A 245 -13.40 -3.17 12.26
C LEU A 245 -12.86 -2.28 13.37
N GLU A 246 -11.91 -2.76 14.17
CA GLU A 246 -11.26 -1.97 15.21
C GLU A 246 -10.51 -0.78 14.60
N LEU A 247 -9.68 -1.04 13.59
CA LEU A 247 -8.93 0.00 12.92
C LEU A 247 -9.85 1.03 12.26
N ARG A 248 -10.92 0.59 11.59
CA ARG A 248 -11.90 1.47 10.95
C ARG A 248 -12.56 2.42 11.95
N ARG A 249 -12.96 1.91 13.14
CA ARG A 249 -13.53 2.72 14.20
C ARG A 249 -12.51 3.74 14.75
N ASP A 250 -11.27 3.32 14.91
CA ASP A 250 -10.21 4.19 15.42
C ASP A 250 -9.87 5.31 14.43
N LEU A 251 -9.71 5.00 13.14
CA LEU A 251 -9.50 5.99 12.08
C LEU A 251 -10.66 7.00 12.00
N SER A 252 -11.91 6.54 12.13
CA SER A 252 -13.09 7.41 12.13
C SER A 252 -13.04 8.44 13.26
N ARG A 253 -12.77 7.98 14.50
CA ARG A 253 -12.67 8.88 15.66
C ARG A 253 -11.51 9.87 15.54
N ARG A 254 -10.39 9.47 14.94
CA ARG A 254 -9.23 10.35 14.71
C ARG A 254 -9.53 11.38 13.62
N ALA A 255 -10.17 10.97 12.52
CA ALA A 255 -10.59 11.90 11.47
C ALA A 255 -11.45 13.02 12.03
N GLU A 256 -12.46 12.70 12.86
CA GLU A 256 -13.31 13.70 13.54
C GLU A 256 -12.50 14.65 14.43
N ARG A 257 -11.51 14.16 15.17
CA ARG A 257 -10.60 15.02 15.97
C ARG A 257 -9.77 15.98 15.13
N HIS A 258 -9.45 15.60 13.90
CA HIS A 258 -8.77 16.44 12.91
C HIS A 258 -9.74 17.31 12.07
N GLY A 259 -11.04 17.35 12.42
CA GLY A 259 -12.06 18.14 11.71
C GLY A 259 -12.40 17.58 10.32
N ARG A 260 -12.09 16.30 10.05
CA ARG A 260 -12.41 15.60 8.81
C ARG A 260 -13.62 14.68 9.00
N SER A 261 -14.34 14.44 7.91
CA SER A 261 -15.38 13.41 7.92
C SER A 261 -14.75 12.01 8.02
N PRO A 262 -15.36 11.07 8.78
CA PRO A 262 -14.98 9.66 8.74
C PRO A 262 -14.97 9.04 7.34
N ARG A 263 -15.73 9.62 6.40
CA ARG A 263 -15.80 9.18 5.00
C ARG A 263 -14.60 9.63 4.15
N ASP A 264 -13.89 10.67 4.60
CA ASP A 264 -12.71 11.18 3.89
C ASP A 264 -11.50 10.24 4.03
N VAL A 265 -11.54 9.31 5.01
CA VAL A 265 -10.46 8.38 5.31
C VAL A 265 -10.95 6.96 5.05
N ARG A 266 -10.63 6.40 3.91
CA ARG A 266 -11.07 5.06 3.50
C ARG A 266 -10.07 4.00 3.91
N LEU A 267 -10.55 2.94 4.55
CA LEU A 267 -9.71 1.80 4.93
C LEU A 267 -9.68 0.76 3.82
N LEU A 268 -8.48 0.46 3.30
CA LEU A 268 -8.22 -0.56 2.30
C LEU A 268 -7.26 -1.62 2.85
N PRO A 269 -7.77 -2.73 3.42
CA PRO A 269 -6.95 -3.89 3.75
C PRO A 269 -6.13 -4.40 2.57
N GLY A 270 -4.90 -4.86 2.83
CA GLY A 270 -4.17 -5.66 1.86
C GLY A 270 -4.71 -7.09 1.85
N VAL A 271 -4.95 -7.63 0.66
CA VAL A 271 -5.51 -8.98 0.50
C VAL A 271 -4.57 -9.84 -0.33
N SER A 272 -4.02 -10.89 0.27
CA SER A 272 -3.26 -11.92 -0.44
C SER A 272 -4.21 -13.00 -0.97
N LEU A 273 -4.36 -13.07 -2.29
CA LEU A 273 -5.32 -13.93 -2.97
C LEU A 273 -4.63 -15.18 -3.54
N TYR A 274 -4.83 -16.34 -2.93
CA TYR A 274 -4.40 -17.65 -3.44
C TYR A 274 -5.60 -18.36 -4.03
N LEU A 275 -5.90 -18.04 -5.30
CA LEU A 275 -7.09 -18.55 -5.99
C LEU A 275 -6.74 -19.67 -6.98
N ALA A 276 -7.60 -20.70 -7.01
CA ALA A 276 -7.56 -21.79 -7.96
C ALA A 276 -8.97 -22.29 -8.27
N GLU A 277 -9.09 -23.27 -9.17
CA GLU A 277 -10.38 -23.88 -9.53
C GLU A 277 -10.96 -24.74 -8.39
N SER A 278 -10.11 -25.20 -7.46
CA SER A 278 -10.53 -25.94 -6.26
C SER A 278 -9.85 -25.40 -5.00
N ARG A 279 -10.50 -25.63 -3.84
CA ARG A 279 -9.91 -25.30 -2.51
C ARG A 279 -8.62 -26.08 -2.23
N GLU A 280 -8.54 -27.30 -2.70
CA GLU A 280 -7.37 -28.16 -2.54
C GLU A 280 -6.17 -27.60 -3.31
N GLU A 281 -6.36 -27.27 -4.58
CA GLU A 281 -5.33 -26.63 -5.42
C GLU A 281 -4.88 -25.27 -4.86
N ALA A 282 -5.82 -24.43 -4.43
CA ALA A 282 -5.50 -23.14 -3.81
C ALA A 282 -4.64 -23.32 -2.55
N ARG A 283 -4.98 -24.31 -1.72
CA ARG A 283 -4.21 -24.66 -0.54
C ARG A 283 -2.82 -25.19 -0.89
N GLU A 284 -2.73 -26.01 -1.93
CA GLU A 284 -1.43 -26.51 -2.42
C GLU A 284 -0.54 -25.37 -2.92
N ILE A 285 -1.07 -24.43 -3.70
CA ILE A 285 -0.37 -23.22 -4.15
C ILE A 285 0.15 -22.42 -2.96
N PHE A 286 -0.69 -22.22 -1.93
CA PHE A 286 -0.30 -21.52 -0.70
C PHE A 286 0.81 -22.26 0.04
N MET A 287 0.63 -23.56 0.28
CA MET A 287 1.61 -24.38 0.99
C MET A 287 2.95 -24.41 0.26
N GLN A 288 2.98 -24.62 -1.04
CA GLN A 288 4.19 -24.62 -1.85
C GLN A 288 4.88 -23.25 -1.83
N THR A 289 4.14 -22.15 -1.80
CA THR A 289 4.72 -20.80 -1.71
C THR A 289 5.49 -20.60 -0.40
N HIS A 290 5.03 -21.19 0.71
CA HIS A 290 5.57 -20.97 2.05
C HIS A 290 6.31 -22.17 2.65
N ALA A 291 6.32 -23.34 1.99
CA ALA A 291 6.83 -24.59 2.56
C ALA A 291 8.34 -24.57 2.83
N ARG A 292 9.11 -24.02 1.89
CA ARG A 292 10.58 -23.96 1.96
C ARG A 292 11.11 -22.66 2.54
N ARG A 293 10.23 -21.66 2.70
CA ARG A 293 10.66 -20.41 3.33
C ARG A 293 11.35 -20.75 4.64
N ASP A 294 12.62 -20.41 4.70
CA ASP A 294 13.56 -20.83 5.72
C ASP A 294 12.91 -20.71 7.12
N ARG A 295 12.78 -21.84 7.80
CA ARG A 295 12.23 -21.89 9.14
C ARG A 295 13.02 -21.02 10.10
N ALA A 296 14.34 -21.02 9.96
CA ALA A 296 15.22 -20.20 10.76
C ALA A 296 14.90 -18.71 10.62
N ARG A 297 14.54 -18.28 9.41
CA ARG A 297 14.13 -16.90 9.16
C ARG A 297 12.78 -16.56 9.78
N LYS A 298 11.79 -17.46 9.72
CA LYS A 298 10.50 -17.25 10.42
C LYS A 298 10.74 -17.16 11.92
N PHE A 299 11.60 -17.98 12.48
CA PHE A 299 11.97 -17.94 13.89
C PHE A 299 12.70 -16.64 14.24
N ALA A 300 13.65 -16.19 13.40
CA ALA A 300 14.32 -14.92 13.59
C ALA A 300 13.33 -13.74 13.59
N THR A 301 12.34 -13.75 12.68
CA THR A 301 11.28 -12.75 12.64
C THR A 301 10.43 -12.76 13.92
N ILE A 302 9.98 -13.93 14.37
CA ILE A 302 9.21 -14.05 15.61
C ILE A 302 10.05 -13.63 16.83
N ARG A 303 11.32 -14.02 16.86
CA ARG A 303 12.26 -13.62 17.93
C ARG A 303 12.46 -12.10 17.94
N GLN A 304 12.61 -11.46 16.79
CA GLN A 304 12.72 -10.01 16.69
C GLN A 304 11.46 -9.29 17.19
N MET A 305 10.28 -9.79 16.80
CA MET A 305 8.99 -9.19 17.19
C MET A 305 8.65 -9.43 18.65
N LEU A 306 8.76 -10.67 19.11
CA LEU A 306 8.24 -11.09 20.41
C LEU A 306 9.31 -11.34 21.47
N GLY A 307 10.58 -11.44 21.09
CA GLY A 307 11.65 -11.90 21.98
C GLY A 307 11.61 -13.40 22.28
N LEU A 308 10.80 -14.17 21.53
CA LEU A 308 10.56 -15.60 21.76
C LEU A 308 11.45 -16.43 20.84
N ASP A 309 12.32 -17.22 21.41
CA ASP A 309 13.16 -18.17 20.66
C ASP A 309 12.44 -19.52 20.51
N LEU A 310 12.17 -19.90 19.27
CA LEU A 310 11.45 -21.12 18.91
C LEU A 310 12.36 -22.19 18.29
N SER A 311 13.68 -21.96 18.28
CA SER A 311 14.63 -22.80 17.51
C SER A 311 14.59 -24.28 17.89
N ASP A 312 14.44 -24.55 19.19
CA ASP A 312 14.44 -25.90 19.73
C ASP A 312 13.03 -26.48 19.96
N TRP A 313 11.97 -25.76 19.51
CA TRP A 313 10.61 -26.21 19.76
C TRP A 313 10.15 -27.24 18.71
N PRO A 314 9.50 -28.36 19.16
CA PRO A 314 8.82 -29.27 18.25
C PRO A 314 7.71 -28.53 17.48
N LEU A 315 7.52 -28.89 16.21
CA LEU A 315 6.52 -28.23 15.35
C LEU A 315 5.08 -28.43 15.80
N ASP A 316 4.82 -29.52 16.48
CA ASP A 316 3.50 -29.88 17.03
C ASP A 316 3.25 -29.29 18.42
N ARG A 317 4.29 -28.62 19.03
CA ARG A 317 4.14 -28.00 20.34
C ARG A 317 3.10 -26.85 20.25
N PRO A 318 2.12 -26.83 21.17
CA PRO A 318 1.22 -25.71 21.30
C PRO A 318 1.96 -24.45 21.78
N ILE A 319 1.57 -23.29 21.23
CA ILE A 319 1.97 -21.96 21.71
C ILE A 319 0.73 -21.19 22.13
N SER A 320 0.83 -20.49 23.26
CA SER A 320 -0.28 -19.77 23.89
C SER A 320 0.21 -18.50 24.58
N ALA A 321 -0.70 -17.72 25.17
CA ALA A 321 -0.40 -16.53 25.96
C ALA A 321 0.63 -16.79 27.09
N ALA A 322 0.67 -18.00 27.66
CA ALA A 322 1.60 -18.36 28.73
C ALA A 322 3.08 -18.41 28.29
N ASP A 323 3.32 -18.57 26.99
CA ASP A 323 4.66 -18.62 26.39
C ASP A 323 5.21 -17.24 26.03
N LEU A 324 4.38 -16.18 26.08
CA LEU A 324 4.76 -14.84 25.63
C LEU A 324 5.66 -14.15 26.68
N PRO A 325 6.87 -13.72 26.30
CA PRO A 325 7.71 -12.89 27.16
C PRO A 325 7.16 -11.46 27.27
N PRO A 326 7.69 -10.63 28.19
CA PRO A 326 7.40 -9.20 28.22
C PRO A 326 7.62 -8.54 26.84
N PRO A 327 6.90 -7.45 26.51
CA PRO A 327 7.06 -6.76 25.23
C PRO A 327 8.49 -6.31 24.97
N VAL A 328 8.95 -6.52 23.72
CA VAL A 328 10.27 -6.07 23.26
C VAL A 328 10.28 -4.55 23.11
N ALA A 329 11.35 -3.88 23.56
CA ALA A 329 11.46 -2.41 23.51
C ALA A 329 11.49 -1.88 22.06
N ASN A 330 12.23 -2.55 21.15
CA ASN A 330 12.41 -2.16 19.75
C ASN A 330 12.10 -3.32 18.80
N PRO A 331 10.82 -3.64 18.53
CA PRO A 331 10.45 -4.83 17.77
C PRO A 331 10.57 -4.65 16.24
N GLY A 332 11.09 -3.51 15.75
CA GLY A 332 11.05 -3.13 14.33
C GLY A 332 9.71 -2.51 13.95
N SER A 333 8.67 -3.32 13.79
CA SER A 333 7.30 -2.85 13.53
C SER A 333 6.37 -3.16 14.71
N ARG A 334 5.97 -2.14 15.46
CA ARG A 334 5.02 -2.30 16.58
C ARG A 334 3.70 -2.91 16.12
N THR A 335 3.16 -2.44 15.02
CA THR A 335 1.88 -2.95 14.48
C THR A 335 1.91 -4.47 14.25
N HIS A 336 2.93 -4.97 13.54
CA HIS A 336 3.02 -6.41 13.26
C HIS A 336 3.27 -7.22 14.54
N THR A 337 4.05 -6.67 15.46
CA THR A 337 4.28 -7.27 16.77
C THR A 337 3.00 -7.38 17.59
N ASP A 338 2.20 -6.31 17.66
CA ASP A 338 0.95 -6.30 18.41
C ASP A 338 -0.06 -7.28 17.82
N LEU A 339 -0.15 -7.37 16.48
CA LEU A 339 -1.02 -8.32 15.79
C LEU A 339 -0.60 -9.78 16.07
N LEU A 340 0.69 -10.10 15.99
CA LEU A 340 1.21 -11.43 16.28
C LEU A 340 1.02 -11.80 17.75
N ARG A 341 1.27 -10.88 18.67
CA ARG A 341 1.02 -11.08 20.10
C ARG A 341 -0.46 -11.34 20.38
N ARG A 342 -1.35 -10.50 19.85
CA ARG A 342 -2.80 -10.65 19.95
C ARG A 342 -3.29 -12.00 19.43
N LEU A 343 -2.73 -12.50 18.32
CA LEU A 343 -3.04 -13.82 17.80
C LEU A 343 -2.74 -14.92 18.85
N ILE A 344 -1.53 -14.91 19.42
CA ILE A 344 -1.10 -15.92 20.41
C ILE A 344 -1.86 -15.77 21.74
N GLU A 345 -2.27 -14.57 22.12
CA GLU A 345 -3.10 -14.32 23.30
C GLU A 345 -4.52 -14.87 23.18
N ARG A 346 -5.05 -14.92 21.95
CA ARG A 346 -6.43 -15.36 21.68
C ARG A 346 -6.55 -16.83 21.32
N GLU A 347 -5.55 -17.36 20.64
CA GLU A 347 -5.58 -18.72 20.09
C GLU A 347 -4.41 -19.55 20.62
N THR A 348 -4.70 -20.77 21.01
CA THR A 348 -3.63 -21.78 21.21
C THR A 348 -3.41 -22.49 19.89
N LEU A 349 -2.26 -22.28 19.28
CA LEU A 349 -1.89 -22.83 17.97
C LEU A 349 -0.72 -23.79 18.12
N ARG A 350 -0.67 -24.82 17.29
CA ARG A 350 0.60 -25.55 17.12
C ARG A 350 1.60 -24.66 16.38
N LEU A 351 2.89 -24.87 16.64
CA LEU A 351 3.95 -24.06 16.03
C LEU A 351 3.89 -24.12 14.49
N ASP A 352 3.64 -25.29 13.89
CA ASP A 352 3.49 -25.42 12.43
C ASP A 352 2.32 -24.60 11.86
N GLN A 353 1.23 -24.45 12.61
CA GLN A 353 0.09 -23.62 12.24
C GLN A 353 0.42 -22.13 12.38
N LEU A 354 1.09 -21.72 13.47
CA LEU A 354 1.54 -20.33 13.66
C LEU A 354 2.43 -19.87 12.50
N LEU A 355 3.35 -20.73 12.03
CA LEU A 355 4.29 -20.41 10.95
C LEU A 355 3.64 -20.19 9.58
N LEU A 356 2.34 -20.43 9.44
CA LEU A 356 1.55 -20.20 8.22
C LEU A 356 0.55 -19.05 8.37
N ARG A 357 0.46 -18.43 9.56
CA ARG A 357 -0.49 -17.33 9.81
C ARG A 357 -0.08 -16.05 9.06
N PRO A 358 -1.05 -15.22 8.67
CA PRO A 358 -0.80 -13.95 7.98
C PRO A 358 0.26 -13.07 8.66
N GLU A 359 0.26 -13.05 10.00
CA GLU A 359 1.18 -12.28 10.83
C GLU A 359 2.64 -12.71 10.65
N VAL A 360 2.88 -13.95 10.20
CA VAL A 360 4.23 -14.50 9.99
C VAL A 360 4.63 -14.49 8.51
N VAL A 361 3.71 -14.80 7.58
CA VAL A 361 4.09 -15.03 6.18
C VAL A 361 3.68 -13.93 5.19
N SER A 362 2.73 -13.04 5.53
CA SER A 362 2.19 -12.04 4.62
C SER A 362 2.06 -10.63 5.21
N ALA A 363 2.96 -10.27 6.14
CA ALA A 363 2.93 -8.97 6.80
C ALA A 363 1.55 -8.63 7.40
N ALA A 364 0.90 -9.61 8.00
CA ALA A 364 -0.43 -9.52 8.60
C ALA A 364 -1.53 -8.99 7.66
N HIS A 365 -1.38 -9.18 6.35
CA HIS A 365 -2.47 -8.93 5.41
C HIS A 365 -3.47 -10.07 5.41
N TRP A 366 -4.74 -9.75 5.18
CA TRP A 366 -5.79 -10.73 5.00
C TRP A 366 -5.43 -11.73 3.90
N GLN A 367 -5.70 -13.02 4.14
CA GLN A 367 -5.45 -14.10 3.19
C GLN A 367 -6.77 -14.74 2.77
N VAL A 368 -6.96 -14.82 1.46
CA VAL A 368 -8.03 -15.64 0.85
C VAL A 368 -7.37 -16.81 0.16
N ILE A 369 -7.64 -18.02 0.63
CA ILE A 369 -7.12 -19.28 0.09
C ILE A 369 -8.32 -20.13 -0.31
N GLY A 370 -8.62 -20.23 -1.60
CA GLY A 370 -9.82 -20.94 -2.06
C GLY A 370 -10.17 -20.66 -3.52
N THR A 371 -11.44 -20.83 -3.82
CA THR A 371 -12.03 -20.62 -5.13
C THR A 371 -12.46 -19.15 -5.31
N VAL A 372 -12.94 -18.82 -6.51
CA VAL A 372 -13.58 -17.54 -6.81
C VAL A 372 -14.79 -17.32 -5.89
N ASP A 373 -15.60 -18.36 -5.63
CA ASP A 373 -16.76 -18.26 -4.74
C ASP A 373 -16.36 -17.90 -3.32
N ASP A 374 -15.30 -18.54 -2.79
CA ASP A 374 -14.76 -18.25 -1.45
C ASP A 374 -14.28 -16.79 -1.35
N ALA A 375 -13.63 -16.28 -2.39
CA ALA A 375 -13.16 -14.89 -2.41
C ALA A 375 -14.33 -13.89 -2.43
N VAL A 376 -15.31 -14.11 -3.29
CA VAL A 376 -16.50 -13.25 -3.37
C VAL A 376 -17.29 -13.26 -2.07
N GLU A 377 -17.51 -14.43 -1.45
CA GLU A 377 -18.22 -14.55 -0.19
C GLU A 377 -17.53 -13.75 0.93
N GLN A 378 -16.21 -13.92 1.08
CA GLN A 378 -15.45 -13.21 2.10
C GLN A 378 -15.43 -11.70 1.86
N ILE A 379 -15.26 -11.23 0.61
CA ILE A 379 -15.28 -9.80 0.28
C ILE A 379 -16.65 -9.19 0.60
N VAL A 380 -17.73 -9.88 0.24
CA VAL A 380 -19.12 -9.46 0.54
C VAL A 380 -19.36 -9.38 2.05
N ASP A 381 -18.89 -10.37 2.81
CA ASP A 381 -19.01 -10.39 4.27
C ASP A 381 -18.25 -9.23 4.94
N TRP A 382 -17.02 -8.94 4.51
CA TRP A 382 -16.25 -7.83 5.05
C TRP A 382 -16.87 -6.46 4.69
N ALA A 383 -17.31 -6.30 3.44
CA ALA A 383 -17.98 -5.08 2.98
C ALA A 383 -19.31 -4.87 3.72
N GLY A 384 -20.13 -5.92 3.85
CA GLY A 384 -21.41 -5.89 4.55
C GLY A 384 -21.28 -5.58 6.05
N ALA A 385 -20.20 -6.02 6.68
CA ALA A 385 -19.86 -5.69 8.06
C ALA A 385 -19.35 -4.24 8.25
N GLY A 386 -19.03 -3.52 7.17
CA GLY A 386 -18.40 -2.20 7.24
C GLY A 386 -16.93 -2.25 7.69
N ALA A 387 -16.27 -3.39 7.51
CA ALA A 387 -14.89 -3.60 7.91
C ALA A 387 -13.87 -2.91 6.97
N MET A 388 -14.30 -2.54 5.76
CA MET A 388 -13.47 -1.89 4.75
C MET A 388 -14.28 -0.98 3.85
N ASP A 389 -13.61 -0.04 3.19
CA ASP A 389 -14.14 0.80 2.10
C ASP A 389 -13.66 0.30 0.73
N GLY A 390 -12.82 -0.70 0.70
CA GLY A 390 -12.20 -1.32 -0.44
C GLY A 390 -11.04 -2.18 -0.01
N PHE A 391 -10.15 -2.55 -0.93
CA PHE A 391 -8.95 -3.33 -0.63
C PHE A 391 -7.85 -3.15 -1.68
N ILE A 392 -6.62 -3.49 -1.33
CA ILE A 392 -5.52 -3.61 -2.29
C ILE A 392 -5.24 -5.09 -2.52
N ALA A 393 -5.52 -5.56 -3.73
CA ALA A 393 -5.29 -6.94 -4.12
C ALA A 393 -3.80 -7.22 -4.35
N ALA A 394 -3.30 -8.29 -3.76
CA ALA A 394 -1.97 -8.84 -3.99
C ALA A 394 -2.15 -10.31 -4.39
N PRO A 395 -2.26 -10.62 -5.69
CA PRO A 395 -2.43 -11.99 -6.16
C PRO A 395 -1.28 -12.88 -5.67
N GLY A 396 -1.60 -14.03 -5.12
CA GLY A 396 -0.69 -14.91 -4.39
C GLY A 396 -0.38 -16.20 -5.09
N GLY A 397 0.88 -16.64 -4.99
CA GLY A 397 1.34 -17.97 -5.35
C GLY A 397 1.45 -18.26 -6.85
N SER A 398 0.59 -17.71 -7.70
CA SER A 398 0.61 -17.94 -9.15
C SER A 398 0.02 -16.77 -9.95
N VAL A 399 0.41 -16.64 -11.22
CA VAL A 399 -0.23 -15.72 -12.18
C VAL A 399 -1.70 -16.12 -12.45
N GLY A 400 -2.04 -17.40 -12.29
CA GLY A 400 -3.43 -17.89 -12.36
C GLY A 400 -4.35 -17.20 -11.35
N SER A 401 -3.87 -16.93 -10.14
CA SER A 401 -4.65 -16.20 -9.12
C SER A 401 -4.98 -14.76 -9.57
N LEU A 402 -4.07 -14.07 -10.26
CA LEU A 402 -4.34 -12.75 -10.85
C LEU A 402 -5.49 -12.82 -11.87
N ARG A 403 -5.42 -13.81 -12.76
CA ARG A 403 -6.43 -13.98 -13.79
C ARG A 403 -7.80 -14.28 -13.19
N LEU A 404 -7.89 -15.24 -12.27
CA LEU A 404 -9.16 -15.57 -11.58
C LEU A 404 -9.73 -14.35 -10.84
N PHE A 405 -8.88 -13.56 -10.20
CA PHE A 405 -9.33 -12.34 -9.53
C PHE A 405 -9.92 -11.33 -10.52
N LEU A 406 -9.18 -10.96 -11.57
CA LEU A 406 -9.61 -9.92 -12.50
C LEU A 406 -10.77 -10.36 -13.40
N GLU A 407 -10.75 -11.61 -13.88
CA GLU A 407 -11.70 -12.11 -14.87
C GLU A 407 -12.95 -12.74 -14.26
N GLN A 408 -12.93 -13.11 -12.96
CA GLN A 408 -14.08 -13.78 -12.35
C GLN A 408 -14.52 -13.14 -11.01
N VAL A 409 -13.61 -12.81 -10.09
CA VAL A 409 -14.02 -12.18 -8.82
C VAL A 409 -14.56 -10.77 -9.07
N VAL A 410 -13.82 -9.93 -9.79
CA VAL A 410 -14.23 -8.53 -10.04
C VAL A 410 -15.59 -8.45 -10.75
N PRO A 411 -15.87 -9.19 -11.85
CA PRO A 411 -17.20 -9.18 -12.47
C PRO A 411 -18.32 -9.56 -11.50
N ARG A 412 -18.12 -10.54 -10.63
CA ARG A 412 -19.14 -10.93 -9.63
C ARG A 412 -19.38 -9.85 -8.57
N LEU A 413 -18.35 -9.05 -8.23
CA LEU A 413 -18.54 -7.88 -7.37
C LEU A 413 -19.37 -6.79 -8.08
N VAL A 414 -19.20 -6.63 -9.38
CA VAL A 414 -20.03 -5.75 -10.23
C VAL A 414 -21.49 -6.21 -10.24
N GLU A 415 -21.74 -7.51 -10.51
CA GLU A 415 -23.08 -8.10 -10.48
C GLU A 415 -23.79 -7.90 -9.11
N LYS A 416 -23.04 -7.87 -8.02
CA LYS A 416 -23.56 -7.59 -6.67
C LYS A 416 -23.71 -6.10 -6.36
N GLY A 417 -23.39 -5.20 -7.28
CA GLY A 417 -23.44 -3.75 -7.09
C GLY A 417 -22.37 -3.20 -6.12
N LEU A 418 -21.34 -4.00 -5.83
CA LEU A 418 -20.24 -3.61 -4.94
C LEU A 418 -19.08 -2.93 -5.66
N PHE A 419 -19.03 -3.00 -6.98
CA PHE A 419 -17.97 -2.38 -7.76
C PHE A 419 -18.53 -1.75 -9.05
N ARG A 420 -17.73 -0.88 -9.68
CA ARG A 420 -18.13 -0.19 -10.92
C ARG A 420 -18.15 -1.12 -12.12
N GLU A 421 -19.09 -0.91 -13.02
CA GLU A 421 -19.15 -1.58 -14.32
C GLU A 421 -18.19 -0.94 -15.34
N ARG A 422 -17.93 0.36 -15.20
CA ARG A 422 -17.07 1.14 -16.08
C ARG A 422 -16.55 2.39 -15.36
N TYR A 423 -15.45 2.94 -15.84
CA TYR A 423 -14.99 4.26 -15.39
C TYR A 423 -15.97 5.36 -15.80
N SER A 424 -16.35 6.21 -14.85
CA SER A 424 -17.09 7.46 -15.09
C SER A 424 -16.17 8.68 -15.09
N ALA A 425 -15.04 8.61 -14.40
CA ALA A 425 -14.02 9.65 -14.33
C ALA A 425 -12.76 9.31 -15.13
N THR A 426 -11.88 10.30 -15.30
CA THR A 426 -10.60 10.14 -16.00
C THR A 426 -9.40 10.28 -15.09
N THR A 427 -9.57 10.85 -13.89
CA THR A 427 -8.51 11.12 -12.92
C THR A 427 -8.62 10.18 -11.73
N PHE A 428 -7.51 9.97 -11.02
CA PHE A 428 -7.55 9.13 -9.81
C PHE A 428 -8.43 9.74 -8.70
N ALA A 429 -8.33 11.06 -8.49
CA ALA A 429 -9.24 11.75 -7.55
C ALA A 429 -10.71 11.57 -7.93
N GLY A 430 -11.03 11.60 -9.23
CA GLY A 430 -12.36 11.34 -9.74
C GLY A 430 -12.85 9.93 -9.45
N HIS A 431 -11.99 8.90 -9.59
CA HIS A 431 -12.36 7.52 -9.23
C HIS A 431 -12.71 7.36 -7.74
N LEU A 432 -12.01 8.08 -6.86
CA LEU A 432 -12.27 8.06 -5.43
C LEU A 432 -13.52 8.86 -5.02
N ALA A 433 -13.99 9.77 -5.87
CA ALA A 433 -15.21 10.55 -5.65
C ALA A 433 -16.49 9.84 -6.14
N GLU A 434 -16.38 8.72 -6.86
CA GLU A 434 -17.53 7.91 -7.28
C GLU A 434 -18.15 7.19 -6.07
N GLU A 435 -19.44 7.45 -5.79
CA GLU A 435 -20.22 6.80 -4.72
C GLU A 435 -20.97 5.55 -5.20
#